data_eda43c199a5bb71b031805138b208704
#
_entry.id   eda43c199a5bb71b031805138b208704
#
_cell.length_a   1.000
_cell.length_b   1.000
_cell.length_c   1.000
_cell.angle_alpha   90.00
_cell.angle_beta   90.00
_cell.angle_gamma   90.00
#
_symmetry.space_group_name_H-M   'P 1'
#
loop_
_entity.id
_entity.type
_entity.pdbx_description
1 polymer ?
#
loop_
_entity_poly.entity_id
_entity_poly.type
_entity_poly.pdbx_seq_one_letter_code
_entity_poly.pdbx_strand_id
1 'polypeptide(L)'
;VWDELKPGYGPDIPVYVRPGDTLNLVIKAKGNGIETVEYTSSHPKGCHEKLLKCKMPEVYAEWERKGDIWKTLTDEEFWAMTEETLETGNRLCDYFVWKYGLSPWEAHLLKARQQVAVVINQTVLANWMLSSRYGYYPPNEELRRDFYEGNDYSLYKVLNEMPTDDPSMSFIPYFSAMVSRMKDMQPMTDAWSLASMGDVDWSDVEGRRLMYSLQVEALRGVMGFKEIPYLVQAYLVNKVCDLPDFLTPEGRKEIVEHRAACLTNPYLKGKIWDLASEYARPLPATTKLEGKALEILQPIVDKYKGKYVQMEWMKPGNSGFDFVNNRMVNLIPDFWNHKDLQFVFLFSANTCTKEEFEQFVKAYLPEEACFWLDFEESSILRAQFRLPDYIKDITLNREGEVLSTPLYTANETQFRRSLRELLEKEE
;
A
#
# COMPACT_ATOMS: atom_id res chain seq x y z
N VAL A 1 10.06 -15.51 1.84
CA VAL A 1 9.68 -14.95 0.57
C VAL A 1 9.72 -13.45 0.56
N TRP A 2 9.45 -12.80 1.64
CA TRP A 2 9.66 -11.36 1.78
C TRP A 2 11.13 -11.01 2.08
N ASP A 3 12.04 -11.99 2.09
CA ASP A 3 13.49 -11.76 2.17
C ASP A 3 14.08 -11.12 0.90
N GLU A 4 13.33 -11.15 -0.19
CA GLU A 4 13.59 -10.42 -1.41
C GLU A 4 12.71 -9.17 -1.51
N LEU A 5 12.52 -8.50 -0.38
CA LEU A 5 11.94 -7.19 -0.41
C LEU A 5 12.80 -6.32 -1.30
N LYS A 6 12.23 -5.98 -2.46
CA LYS A 6 12.79 -5.02 -3.38
C LYS A 6 13.26 -3.80 -2.58
N PRO A 7 14.36 -3.18 -2.96
CA PRO A 7 14.81 -1.96 -2.32
C PRO A 7 13.63 -0.99 -2.13
N GLY A 8 13.37 -0.55 -0.91
CA GLY A 8 12.25 0.33 -0.59
C GLY A 8 11.27 -0.18 0.45
N TYR A 9 11.19 -1.48 0.65
CA TYR A 9 10.50 -2.06 1.81
C TYR A 9 11.56 -2.54 2.77
N GLY A 10 11.60 -1.98 3.96
CA GLY A 10 12.45 -2.53 5.03
C GLY A 10 12.08 -4.00 5.26
N PRO A 11 13.03 -4.89 5.53
CA PRO A 11 12.69 -6.27 5.83
C PRO A 11 11.84 -6.31 7.09
N ASP A 12 10.62 -6.86 6.96
CA ASP A 12 9.78 -7.13 8.13
C ASP A 12 10.49 -8.19 8.98
N ILE A 13 10.85 -7.82 10.19
CA ILE A 13 11.38 -8.75 11.18
C ILE A 13 10.19 -9.28 11.98
N PRO A 14 9.73 -10.51 11.71
CA PRO A 14 8.59 -11.05 12.42
C PRO A 14 8.94 -11.26 13.89
N VAL A 15 8.18 -10.67 14.79
CA VAL A 15 8.39 -10.75 16.23
C VAL A 15 7.17 -11.34 16.90
N TYR A 16 7.34 -12.47 17.59
CA TYR A 16 6.28 -13.12 18.37
C TYR A 16 6.61 -13.02 19.85
N VAL A 17 5.94 -12.13 20.56
CA VAL A 17 6.09 -11.94 22.01
C VAL A 17 4.77 -12.16 22.72
N ARG A 18 4.86 -12.70 23.95
CA ARG A 18 3.72 -12.85 24.86
C ARG A 18 3.80 -11.76 25.92
N PRO A 19 2.71 -11.39 26.57
CA PRO A 19 2.76 -10.54 27.75
C PRO A 19 3.75 -11.08 28.79
N GLY A 20 4.73 -10.26 29.20
CA GLY A 20 5.79 -10.64 30.12
C GLY A 20 7.08 -11.19 29.48
N ASP A 21 7.10 -11.45 28.16
CA ASP A 21 8.32 -11.82 27.47
C ASP A 21 9.22 -10.61 27.23
N THR A 22 10.54 -10.82 27.33
CA THR A 22 11.55 -9.88 26.86
C THR A 22 12.25 -10.47 25.66
N LEU A 23 12.25 -9.76 24.55
CA LEU A 23 12.96 -10.14 23.34
C LEU A 23 14.01 -9.09 23.02
N ASN A 24 15.26 -9.50 22.96
CA ASN A 24 16.36 -8.66 22.49
C ASN A 24 16.69 -9.01 21.04
N LEU A 25 16.79 -8.01 20.20
CA LEU A 25 17.13 -8.11 18.79
C LEU A 25 18.49 -7.46 18.57
N VAL A 26 19.40 -8.19 17.92
CA VAL A 26 20.64 -7.63 17.40
C VAL A 26 20.57 -7.70 15.88
N ILE A 27 20.45 -6.55 15.26
CA ILE A 27 20.32 -6.42 13.81
C ILE A 27 21.66 -5.95 13.27
N LYS A 28 22.26 -6.73 12.36
CA LYS A 28 23.43 -6.31 11.60
C LYS A 28 23.01 -5.95 10.19
N ALA A 29 23.29 -4.72 9.82
CA ALA A 29 23.03 -4.21 8.48
C ALA A 29 24.27 -4.31 7.60
N LYS A 30 24.07 -4.58 6.30
CA LYS A 30 25.11 -4.54 5.28
C LYS A 30 24.56 -3.84 4.04
N GLY A 31 25.16 -2.69 3.72
CA GLY A 31 24.60 -1.86 2.66
C GLY A 31 23.19 -1.42 3.03
N ASN A 32 22.23 -1.59 2.11
CA ASN A 32 20.83 -1.21 2.26
C ASN A 32 19.95 -2.34 2.84
N GLY A 33 20.54 -3.44 3.29
CA GLY A 33 19.78 -4.59 3.76
C GLY A 33 20.17 -5.04 5.16
N ILE A 34 19.39 -5.98 5.71
CA ILE A 34 19.70 -6.68 6.95
C ILE A 34 20.56 -7.90 6.59
N GLU A 35 21.78 -7.94 7.10
CA GLU A 35 22.67 -9.10 6.93
C GLU A 35 22.30 -10.23 7.88
N THR A 36 22.08 -9.92 9.15
CA THR A 36 21.68 -10.91 10.16
C THR A 36 20.77 -10.30 11.21
N VAL A 37 19.85 -11.12 11.72
CA VAL A 37 19.06 -10.81 12.91
C VAL A 37 19.31 -11.90 13.93
N GLU A 38 19.87 -11.53 15.07
CA GLU A 38 20.05 -12.41 16.21
C GLU A 38 19.00 -12.12 17.26
N TYR A 39 18.38 -13.17 17.78
CA TYR A 39 17.32 -13.06 18.77
C TYR A 39 17.74 -13.71 20.08
N THR A 40 17.53 -13.01 21.20
CA THR A 40 17.60 -13.61 22.52
C THR A 40 16.30 -13.32 23.27
N SER A 41 15.66 -14.38 23.76
CA SER A 41 14.39 -14.28 24.47
C SER A 41 14.56 -14.69 25.93
N SER A 42 13.79 -14.08 26.83
CA SER A 42 13.63 -14.53 28.22
C SER A 42 13.11 -15.96 28.32
N HIS A 43 12.50 -16.46 27.23
CA HIS A 43 12.01 -17.82 27.09
C HIS A 43 12.68 -18.53 25.89
N PRO A 44 13.86 -19.17 26.04
CA PRO A 44 14.64 -19.77 24.95
C PRO A 44 13.92 -20.84 24.13
N LYS A 45 12.81 -21.40 24.64
CA LYS A 45 11.90 -22.31 23.94
C LYS A 45 10.58 -21.63 23.59
N GLY A 46 10.57 -20.31 23.51
CA GLY A 46 9.40 -19.51 23.26
C GLY A 46 8.83 -19.67 21.84
N CYS A 47 7.63 -19.19 21.67
CA CYS A 47 6.89 -19.17 20.41
C CYS A 47 7.72 -18.60 19.26
N HIS A 48 8.43 -17.50 19.50
CA HIS A 48 9.23 -16.81 18.52
C HIS A 48 10.30 -17.69 17.86
N GLU A 49 11.16 -18.36 18.67
CA GLU A 49 12.21 -19.20 18.13
C GLU A 49 11.69 -20.40 17.34
N LYS A 50 10.58 -21.00 17.78
CA LYS A 50 9.99 -22.13 17.09
C LYS A 50 9.40 -21.73 15.75
N LEU A 51 8.62 -20.65 15.70
CA LEU A 51 7.97 -20.18 14.49
C LEU A 51 8.96 -19.64 13.45
N LEU A 52 10.07 -19.03 13.87
CA LEU A 52 11.14 -18.62 12.95
C LEU A 52 11.85 -19.80 12.29
N LYS A 53 11.94 -20.94 12.96
CA LYS A 53 12.51 -22.18 12.38
C LYS A 53 11.59 -22.84 11.36
N CYS A 54 10.29 -22.50 11.36
CA CYS A 54 9.31 -23.00 10.42
C CYS A 54 9.40 -22.24 9.09
N LYS A 55 10.47 -22.49 8.33
CA LYS A 55 10.63 -21.89 7.00
C LYS A 55 9.66 -22.56 6.02
N MET A 56 8.65 -21.82 5.64
CA MET A 56 7.73 -22.25 4.59
C MET A 56 8.43 -22.07 3.24
N PRO A 57 8.34 -23.04 2.30
CA PRO A 57 8.83 -22.85 0.95
C PRO A 57 8.05 -21.73 0.27
N GLU A 58 8.71 -21.07 -0.67
CA GLU A 58 8.10 -20.02 -1.46
C GLU A 58 6.94 -20.56 -2.30
N VAL A 59 5.74 -20.23 -1.89
CA VAL A 59 4.52 -20.57 -2.63
C VAL A 59 4.43 -19.81 -3.97
N TYR A 60 5.23 -18.76 -4.10
CA TYR A 60 5.25 -17.85 -5.24
C TYR A 60 5.68 -18.45 -6.57
N ALA A 61 6.37 -19.53 -6.53
CA ALA A 61 7.37 -19.67 -7.55
C ALA A 61 6.90 -20.40 -8.78
N GLU A 62 5.79 -21.13 -8.73
CA GLU A 62 5.47 -21.97 -9.88
C GLU A 62 4.80 -21.20 -11.03
N TRP A 63 3.84 -20.37 -10.73
CA TRP A 63 3.15 -19.64 -11.81
C TRP A 63 3.96 -18.43 -12.31
N GLU A 64 4.74 -17.75 -11.45
CA GLU A 64 5.69 -16.72 -11.91
C GLU A 64 6.78 -17.31 -12.82
N ARG A 65 7.25 -18.52 -12.50
CA ARG A 65 8.24 -19.23 -13.33
C ARG A 65 7.67 -19.75 -14.65
N LYS A 66 6.38 -20.02 -14.72
CA LYS A 66 5.69 -20.50 -15.92
C LYS A 66 5.33 -19.38 -16.90
N GLY A 67 5.70 -18.13 -16.62
CA GLY A 67 5.43 -16.97 -17.45
C GLY A 67 3.93 -16.63 -17.50
N ASP A 68 3.40 -16.32 -18.67
CA ASP A 68 2.03 -15.83 -18.86
C ASP A 68 0.92 -16.89 -18.68
N ILE A 69 1.10 -17.88 -17.80
CA ILE A 69 0.14 -18.96 -17.55
C ILE A 69 -1.28 -18.43 -17.24
N TRP A 70 -1.37 -17.28 -16.59
CA TRP A 70 -2.61 -16.60 -16.23
C TRP A 70 -3.49 -16.24 -17.46
N LYS A 71 -2.91 -16.19 -18.67
CA LYS A 71 -3.64 -15.92 -19.90
C LYS A 71 -4.46 -17.13 -20.40
N THR A 72 -4.07 -18.33 -20.01
CA THR A 72 -4.65 -19.58 -20.51
C THR A 72 -5.23 -20.46 -19.42
N LEU A 73 -5.00 -20.12 -18.15
CA LEU A 73 -5.46 -20.91 -17.02
C LEU A 73 -7.00 -20.90 -16.95
N THR A 74 -7.59 -22.10 -16.80
CA THR A 74 -9.02 -22.22 -16.53
C THR A 74 -9.33 -22.07 -15.05
N ASP A 75 -10.61 -21.87 -14.70
CA ASP A 75 -11.02 -21.76 -13.29
C ASP A 75 -10.81 -23.08 -12.55
N GLU A 76 -11.04 -24.21 -13.22
CA GLU A 76 -10.79 -25.54 -12.65
C GLU A 76 -9.31 -25.74 -12.33
N GLU A 77 -8.43 -25.33 -13.24
CA GLU A 77 -6.97 -25.42 -13.02
C GLU A 77 -6.51 -24.48 -11.91
N PHE A 78 -7.08 -23.26 -11.82
CA PHE A 78 -6.83 -22.33 -10.72
C PHE A 78 -7.19 -22.96 -9.38
N TRP A 79 -8.38 -23.56 -9.26
CA TRP A 79 -8.82 -24.18 -8.01
C TRP A 79 -8.02 -25.43 -7.68
N ALA A 80 -7.71 -26.29 -8.65
CA ALA A 80 -6.88 -27.47 -8.44
C ALA A 80 -5.48 -27.09 -7.92
N MET A 81 -4.86 -26.07 -8.51
CA MET A 81 -3.56 -25.56 -8.07
C MET A 81 -3.63 -24.95 -6.66
N THR A 82 -4.71 -24.23 -6.34
CA THR A 82 -4.95 -23.67 -5.01
C THR A 82 -5.05 -24.75 -3.95
N GLU A 83 -5.87 -25.77 -4.20
CA GLU A 83 -6.06 -26.91 -3.29
C GLU A 83 -4.75 -27.68 -3.05
N GLU A 84 -4.02 -28.03 -4.12
CA GLU A 84 -2.71 -28.69 -4.04
C GLU A 84 -1.71 -27.90 -3.18
N THR A 85 -1.68 -26.58 -3.36
CA THR A 85 -0.79 -25.70 -2.62
C THR A 85 -1.17 -25.63 -1.14
N LEU A 86 -2.47 -25.53 -0.84
CA LEU A 86 -2.98 -25.52 0.55
C LEU A 86 -2.72 -26.85 1.25
N GLU A 87 -2.98 -27.98 0.58
CA GLU A 87 -2.70 -29.31 1.13
C GLU A 87 -1.21 -29.53 1.41
N THR A 88 -0.37 -29.14 0.46
CA THR A 88 1.09 -29.26 0.62
C THR A 88 1.59 -28.40 1.77
N GLY A 89 1.09 -27.16 1.88
CA GLY A 89 1.41 -26.28 2.97
C GLY A 89 0.91 -26.81 4.33
N ASN A 90 -0.29 -27.36 4.38
CA ASN A 90 -0.83 -27.97 5.59
C ASN A 90 0.02 -29.17 6.06
N ARG A 91 0.40 -30.07 5.15
CA ARG A 91 1.28 -31.21 5.46
C ARG A 91 2.62 -30.75 6.02
N LEU A 92 3.18 -29.66 5.48
CA LEU A 92 4.43 -29.07 5.97
C LEU A 92 4.24 -28.43 7.35
N CYS A 93 3.12 -27.76 7.59
CA CYS A 93 2.78 -27.25 8.92
C CYS A 93 2.69 -28.38 9.95
N ASP A 94 2.01 -29.47 9.64
CA ASP A 94 1.90 -30.63 10.52
C ASP A 94 3.27 -31.25 10.82
N TYR A 95 4.17 -31.32 9.83
CA TYR A 95 5.55 -31.72 10.04
C TYR A 95 6.29 -30.79 11.01
N PHE A 96 6.14 -29.46 10.89
CA PHE A 96 6.79 -28.52 11.80
C PHE A 96 6.19 -28.58 13.21
N VAL A 97 4.87 -28.77 13.32
CA VAL A 97 4.18 -29.00 14.62
C VAL A 97 4.84 -30.17 15.33
N TRP A 98 5.00 -31.30 14.65
CA TRP A 98 5.68 -32.48 15.20
C TRP A 98 7.17 -32.21 15.49
N LYS A 99 7.91 -31.67 14.53
CA LYS A 99 9.38 -31.48 14.62
C LYS A 99 9.79 -30.54 15.75
N TYR A 100 9.06 -29.44 15.92
CA TYR A 100 9.41 -28.40 16.89
C TYR A 100 8.54 -28.42 18.15
N GLY A 101 7.63 -29.34 18.27
CA GLY A 101 6.72 -29.44 19.42
C GLY A 101 5.90 -28.15 19.61
N LEU A 102 5.24 -27.69 18.54
CA LEU A 102 4.41 -26.50 18.60
C LEU A 102 3.17 -26.75 19.44
N SER A 103 2.81 -25.78 20.27
CA SER A 103 1.53 -25.77 20.98
C SER A 103 0.35 -25.59 19.98
N PRO A 104 -0.89 -25.91 20.39
CA PRO A 104 -2.05 -25.71 19.51
C PRO A 104 -2.17 -24.29 18.97
N TRP A 105 -1.85 -23.27 19.76
CA TRP A 105 -1.87 -21.86 19.34
C TRP A 105 -0.76 -21.55 18.32
N GLU A 106 0.46 -22.03 18.56
CA GLU A 106 1.58 -21.86 17.62
C GLU A 106 1.30 -22.58 16.28
N ALA A 107 0.71 -23.79 16.36
CA ALA A 107 0.29 -24.54 15.18
C ALA A 107 -0.81 -23.78 14.39
N HIS A 108 -1.76 -23.19 15.10
CA HIS A 108 -2.81 -22.37 14.50
C HIS A 108 -2.22 -21.16 13.76
N LEU A 109 -1.33 -20.40 14.40
CA LEU A 109 -0.65 -19.25 13.75
C LEU A 109 0.17 -19.66 12.53
N LEU A 110 0.86 -20.81 12.60
CA LEU A 110 1.65 -21.30 11.48
C LEU A 110 0.76 -21.65 10.27
N LYS A 111 -0.35 -22.37 10.52
CA LYS A 111 -1.32 -22.72 9.46
C LYS A 111 -1.99 -21.48 8.89
N ALA A 112 -2.44 -20.56 9.72
CA ALA A 112 -3.04 -19.31 9.27
C ALA A 112 -2.04 -18.47 8.44
N ARG A 113 -0.77 -18.39 8.85
CA ARG A 113 0.28 -17.73 8.07
C ARG A 113 0.43 -18.33 6.67
N GLN A 114 0.43 -19.65 6.57
CA GLN A 114 0.52 -20.34 5.30
C GLN A 114 -0.70 -20.08 4.42
N GLN A 115 -1.91 -20.17 4.98
CA GLN A 115 -3.16 -19.89 4.26
C GLN A 115 -3.20 -18.45 3.74
N VAL A 116 -2.84 -17.46 4.55
CA VAL A 116 -2.75 -16.04 4.12
C VAL A 116 -1.78 -15.88 2.96
N ALA A 117 -0.60 -16.50 3.05
CA ALA A 117 0.40 -16.41 1.97
C ALA A 117 -0.12 -17.00 0.66
N VAL A 118 -0.83 -18.14 0.70
CA VAL A 118 -1.45 -18.72 -0.49
C VAL A 118 -2.54 -17.81 -1.03
N VAL A 119 -3.45 -17.35 -0.17
CA VAL A 119 -4.59 -16.50 -0.58
C VAL A 119 -4.13 -15.18 -1.20
N ILE A 120 -3.11 -14.53 -0.65
CA ILE A 120 -2.54 -13.32 -1.26
C ILE A 120 -2.09 -13.59 -2.70
N ASN A 121 -1.39 -14.70 -2.93
CA ASN A 121 -0.90 -15.04 -4.26
C ASN A 121 -2.01 -15.39 -5.22
N GLN A 122 -2.97 -16.17 -4.77
CA GLN A 122 -4.11 -16.54 -5.58
C GLN A 122 -5.00 -15.34 -5.92
N THR A 123 -5.14 -14.36 -5.03
CA THR A 123 -5.86 -13.11 -5.37
C THR A 123 -5.14 -12.29 -6.43
N VAL A 124 -3.80 -12.27 -6.44
CA VAL A 124 -3.02 -11.63 -7.52
C VAL A 124 -3.21 -12.37 -8.83
N LEU A 125 -3.14 -13.69 -8.80
CA LEU A 125 -3.39 -14.52 -10.00
C LEU A 125 -4.81 -14.32 -10.53
N ALA A 126 -5.82 -14.30 -9.67
CA ALA A 126 -7.20 -14.02 -10.04
C ALA A 126 -7.35 -12.64 -10.71
N ASN A 127 -6.70 -11.59 -10.18
CA ASN A 127 -6.68 -10.28 -10.83
C ASN A 127 -6.14 -10.35 -12.25
N TRP A 128 -5.02 -11.06 -12.46
CA TRP A 128 -4.42 -11.17 -13.79
C TRP A 128 -5.27 -12.00 -14.76
N MET A 129 -5.87 -13.09 -14.27
CA MET A 129 -6.78 -13.91 -15.09
C MET A 129 -7.99 -13.09 -15.54
N LEU A 130 -8.63 -12.34 -14.62
CA LEU A 130 -9.79 -11.51 -14.94
C LEU A 130 -9.42 -10.35 -15.86
N SER A 131 -8.31 -9.66 -15.60
CA SER A 131 -7.81 -8.61 -16.50
C SER A 131 -7.51 -9.13 -17.90
N SER A 132 -7.05 -10.37 -18.04
CA SER A 132 -6.83 -11.01 -19.34
C SER A 132 -8.13 -11.34 -20.06
N ARG A 133 -9.16 -11.78 -19.34
CA ARG A 133 -10.44 -12.20 -19.91
C ARG A 133 -11.29 -11.03 -20.35
N TYR A 134 -11.36 -10.00 -19.52
CA TYR A 134 -12.28 -8.89 -19.72
C TYR A 134 -11.63 -7.68 -20.39
N GLY A 135 -10.30 -7.61 -20.44
CA GLY A 135 -9.57 -6.50 -21.04
C GLY A 135 -9.60 -5.23 -20.19
N TYR A 136 -8.91 -4.20 -20.68
CA TYR A 136 -8.88 -2.89 -20.02
C TYR A 136 -9.95 -1.98 -20.66
N TYR A 137 -10.88 -1.50 -19.82
CA TYR A 137 -11.80 -0.38 -20.04
C TYR A 137 -12.49 -0.29 -21.41
N PRO A 138 -13.77 -0.62 -21.51
CA PRO A 138 -14.58 -0.28 -22.67
C PRO A 138 -14.58 1.21 -22.95
N PRO A 139 -14.63 1.63 -24.23
CA PRO A 139 -14.46 3.01 -24.63
C PRO A 139 -15.64 3.95 -24.28
N ASN A 140 -16.83 3.44 -23.96
CA ASN A 140 -17.99 4.25 -23.61
C ASN A 140 -18.61 3.81 -22.27
N GLU A 141 -19.40 4.70 -21.66
CA GLU A 141 -19.96 4.53 -20.33
C GLU A 141 -21.01 3.42 -20.23
N GLU A 142 -21.85 3.26 -21.25
CA GLU A 142 -22.91 2.24 -21.32
C GLU A 142 -22.29 0.82 -21.38
N LEU A 143 -21.30 0.63 -22.27
CA LEU A 143 -20.55 -0.63 -22.35
C LEU A 143 -19.76 -0.92 -21.07
N ARG A 144 -19.29 0.10 -20.35
CA ARG A 144 -18.61 -0.08 -19.05
C ARG A 144 -19.53 -0.62 -17.99
N ARG A 145 -20.77 -0.14 -17.91
CA ARG A 145 -21.74 -0.63 -16.92
C ARG A 145 -22.05 -2.10 -17.16
N ASP A 146 -22.43 -2.47 -18.37
CA ASP A 146 -22.72 -3.87 -18.72
C ASP A 146 -21.48 -4.77 -18.48
N PHE A 147 -20.30 -4.25 -18.76
CA PHE A 147 -19.03 -4.94 -18.52
C PHE A 147 -18.84 -5.27 -17.04
N TYR A 148 -18.98 -4.30 -16.13
CA TYR A 148 -18.75 -4.51 -14.70
C TYR A 148 -19.84 -5.36 -14.04
N GLU A 149 -21.10 -5.19 -14.43
CA GLU A 149 -22.24 -5.98 -13.92
C GLU A 149 -22.19 -7.44 -14.35
N GLY A 150 -21.55 -7.74 -15.49
CA GLY A 150 -21.42 -9.09 -16.04
C GLY A 150 -20.20 -9.87 -15.53
N ASN A 151 -19.30 -9.27 -14.77
CA ASN A 151 -18.06 -9.92 -14.36
C ASN A 151 -18.30 -11.03 -13.33
N ASP A 152 -17.68 -12.18 -13.56
CA ASP A 152 -17.65 -13.28 -12.59
C ASP A 152 -16.43 -13.15 -11.66
N TYR A 153 -16.67 -12.95 -10.39
CA TYR A 153 -15.65 -12.84 -9.36
C TYR A 153 -15.47 -14.12 -8.54
N SER A 154 -15.93 -15.27 -9.04
CA SER A 154 -15.90 -16.54 -8.30
C SER A 154 -14.50 -16.96 -7.85
N LEU A 155 -13.45 -16.57 -8.57
CA LEU A 155 -12.06 -16.83 -8.20
C LEU A 155 -11.67 -16.21 -6.85
N TYR A 156 -12.28 -15.07 -6.47
CA TYR A 156 -11.99 -14.43 -5.18
C TYR A 156 -12.62 -15.13 -3.98
N LYS A 157 -13.44 -16.20 -4.20
CA LYS A 157 -13.87 -17.08 -3.10
C LYS A 157 -12.68 -17.72 -2.41
N VAL A 158 -11.50 -17.70 -3.02
CA VAL A 158 -10.23 -18.08 -2.39
C VAL A 158 -9.96 -17.33 -1.08
N LEU A 159 -10.55 -16.17 -0.86
CA LEU A 159 -10.51 -15.46 0.42
C LEU A 159 -11.08 -16.32 1.58
N ASN A 160 -11.98 -17.24 1.30
CA ASN A 160 -12.58 -18.12 2.30
C ASN A 160 -11.66 -19.30 2.72
N GLU A 161 -10.54 -19.49 2.01
CA GLU A 161 -9.54 -20.51 2.34
C GLU A 161 -8.62 -20.11 3.51
N MET A 162 -8.79 -18.92 4.05
CA MET A 162 -8.13 -18.47 5.27
C MET A 162 -9.14 -18.13 6.37
N PRO A 163 -8.76 -18.10 7.67
CA PRO A 163 -9.67 -17.82 8.77
C PRO A 163 -10.07 -16.33 8.83
N THR A 164 -10.96 -15.89 7.94
CA THR A 164 -11.32 -14.48 7.73
C THR A 164 -11.94 -13.80 8.95
N ASP A 165 -12.51 -14.56 9.90
CA ASP A 165 -13.16 -14.02 11.11
C ASP A 165 -12.34 -14.22 12.39
N ASP A 166 -11.07 -14.59 12.25
CA ASP A 166 -10.20 -14.84 13.39
C ASP A 166 -9.32 -13.61 13.73
N PRO A 167 -9.49 -12.98 14.90
CA PRO A 167 -8.67 -11.86 15.33
C PRO A 167 -7.18 -12.16 15.45
N SER A 168 -6.80 -13.44 15.63
CA SER A 168 -5.40 -13.85 15.72
C SER A 168 -4.63 -13.62 14.41
N MET A 169 -5.34 -13.42 13.30
CA MET A 169 -4.78 -13.01 12.01
C MET A 169 -3.92 -11.75 12.11
N SER A 170 -4.24 -10.83 13.04
CA SER A 170 -3.42 -9.64 13.28
C SER A 170 -1.98 -9.92 13.70
N PHE A 171 -1.70 -11.11 14.21
CA PHE A 171 -0.35 -11.55 14.57
C PHE A 171 0.42 -12.17 13.42
N ILE A 172 -0.19 -12.26 12.24
CA ILE A 172 0.41 -12.88 11.07
C ILE A 172 1.11 -11.81 10.22
N PRO A 173 2.41 -11.96 9.89
CA PRO A 173 3.18 -10.94 9.17
C PRO A 173 2.55 -10.49 7.85
N TYR A 174 1.90 -11.40 7.14
CA TYR A 174 1.28 -11.10 5.84
C TYR A 174 -0.14 -10.53 5.92
N PHE A 175 -0.74 -10.46 7.10
CA PHE A 175 -2.11 -10.00 7.25
C PHE A 175 -2.28 -8.53 6.84
N SER A 176 -1.36 -7.66 7.26
CA SER A 176 -1.39 -6.25 6.84
C SER A 176 -1.24 -6.08 5.33
N ALA A 177 -0.40 -6.90 4.70
CA ALA A 177 -0.25 -6.92 3.26
C ALA A 177 -1.54 -7.38 2.56
N MET A 178 -2.23 -8.40 3.11
CA MET A 178 -3.52 -8.84 2.60
C MET A 178 -4.56 -7.72 2.68
N VAL A 179 -4.70 -7.09 3.85
CA VAL A 179 -5.63 -5.97 4.08
C VAL A 179 -5.35 -4.83 3.09
N SER A 180 -4.09 -4.47 2.90
CA SER A 180 -3.70 -3.39 1.96
C SER A 180 -4.00 -3.75 0.50
N ARG A 181 -3.86 -5.02 0.11
CA ARG A 181 -4.12 -5.47 -1.27
C ARG A 181 -5.60 -5.64 -1.60
N MET A 182 -6.48 -5.74 -0.61
CA MET A 182 -7.92 -5.87 -0.87
C MET A 182 -8.46 -4.75 -1.76
N LYS A 183 -7.94 -3.53 -1.64
CA LYS A 183 -8.33 -2.39 -2.48
C LYS A 183 -8.08 -2.62 -3.98
N ASP A 184 -7.07 -3.42 -4.31
CA ASP A 184 -6.61 -3.64 -5.68
C ASP A 184 -7.28 -4.88 -6.32
N MET A 185 -8.18 -5.56 -5.59
CA MET A 185 -8.94 -6.69 -6.14
C MET A 185 -9.99 -6.20 -7.13
N GLN A 186 -10.17 -6.92 -8.23
CA GLN A 186 -11.07 -6.53 -9.30
C GLN A 186 -12.50 -6.18 -8.81
N PRO A 187 -13.16 -6.97 -7.94
CA PRO A 187 -14.49 -6.60 -7.45
C PRO A 187 -14.52 -5.26 -6.70
N MET A 188 -13.41 -4.87 -6.07
CA MET A 188 -13.29 -3.59 -5.35
C MET A 188 -13.08 -2.43 -6.31
N THR A 189 -12.26 -2.62 -7.34
CA THR A 189 -12.00 -1.61 -8.37
C THR A 189 -13.22 -1.42 -9.27
N ASP A 190 -13.94 -2.48 -9.58
CA ASP A 190 -15.17 -2.41 -10.39
C ASP A 190 -16.31 -1.75 -9.62
N ALA A 191 -16.47 -2.04 -8.32
CA ALA A 191 -17.41 -1.32 -7.46
C ALA A 191 -17.14 0.19 -7.43
N TRP A 192 -15.86 0.57 -7.38
CA TRP A 192 -15.43 1.97 -7.50
C TRP A 192 -15.80 2.55 -8.88
N SER A 193 -15.51 1.80 -9.95
CA SER A 193 -15.76 2.25 -11.32
C SER A 193 -17.25 2.43 -11.60
N LEU A 194 -18.09 1.50 -11.16
CA LEU A 194 -19.55 1.59 -11.26
C LEU A 194 -20.09 2.81 -10.52
N ALA A 195 -19.62 3.01 -9.32
CA ALA A 195 -20.01 4.15 -8.52
C ALA A 195 -19.58 5.48 -9.16
N SER A 196 -18.42 5.55 -9.80
CA SER A 196 -17.92 6.76 -10.47
C SER A 196 -18.63 7.09 -11.79
N MET A 197 -19.50 6.22 -12.30
CA MET A 197 -20.37 6.47 -13.45
C MET A 197 -21.67 7.20 -13.09
N GLY A 198 -21.99 7.31 -11.79
CA GLY A 198 -23.15 8.08 -11.31
C GLY A 198 -22.80 9.54 -11.04
N ASP A 199 -23.83 10.37 -10.84
CA ASP A 199 -23.70 11.77 -10.42
C ASP A 199 -23.29 11.87 -8.94
N VAL A 200 -22.26 11.13 -8.54
CA VAL A 200 -21.78 11.10 -7.16
C VAL A 200 -20.59 12.04 -7.03
N ASP A 201 -20.71 13.00 -6.15
CA ASP A 201 -19.57 13.85 -5.78
C ASP A 201 -18.65 13.10 -4.80
N TRP A 202 -17.53 12.62 -5.31
CA TRP A 202 -16.53 11.92 -4.51
C TRP A 202 -15.71 12.83 -3.59
N SER A 203 -15.89 14.14 -3.71
CA SER A 203 -15.28 15.11 -2.83
C SER A 203 -16.05 15.31 -1.53
N ASP A 204 -17.30 14.83 -1.47
CA ASP A 204 -18.14 14.94 -0.29
C ASP A 204 -18.19 13.65 0.58
N VAL A 205 -18.81 13.78 1.73
CA VAL A 205 -18.94 12.70 2.72
C VAL A 205 -19.89 11.60 2.23
N GLU A 206 -20.99 11.96 1.58
CA GLU A 206 -22.00 11.02 1.10
C GLU A 206 -21.44 10.12 -0.02
N GLY A 207 -20.73 10.72 -0.98
CA GLY A 207 -20.05 9.96 -2.02
C GLY A 207 -19.03 8.96 -1.44
N ARG A 208 -18.28 9.38 -0.44
CA ARG A 208 -17.32 8.49 0.24
C ARG A 208 -18.00 7.36 0.99
N ARG A 209 -19.12 7.62 1.67
CA ARG A 209 -19.92 6.58 2.34
C ARG A 209 -20.48 5.57 1.34
N LEU A 210 -21.04 6.04 0.23
CA LEU A 210 -21.55 5.18 -0.82
C LEU A 210 -20.45 4.27 -1.38
N MET A 211 -19.28 4.81 -1.68
CA MET A 211 -18.15 4.02 -2.15
C MET A 211 -17.80 2.88 -1.20
N TYR A 212 -17.66 3.16 0.09
CA TYR A 212 -17.31 2.12 1.06
C TYR A 212 -18.42 1.08 1.22
N SER A 213 -19.68 1.49 1.16
CA SER A 213 -20.80 0.56 1.19
C SER A 213 -20.76 -0.39 0.00
N LEU A 214 -20.51 0.12 -1.20
CA LEU A 214 -20.39 -0.69 -2.41
C LEU A 214 -19.21 -1.66 -2.35
N GLN A 215 -18.09 -1.24 -1.80
CA GLN A 215 -16.93 -2.12 -1.59
C GLN A 215 -17.24 -3.26 -0.61
N VAL A 216 -17.94 -2.97 0.48
CA VAL A 216 -18.38 -4.02 1.43
C VAL A 216 -19.37 -4.98 0.79
N GLU A 217 -20.31 -4.49 -0.02
CA GLU A 217 -21.24 -5.34 -0.75
C GLU A 217 -20.54 -6.19 -1.81
N ALA A 218 -19.54 -5.66 -2.51
CA ALA A 218 -18.72 -6.43 -3.44
C ALA A 218 -18.01 -7.59 -2.73
N LEU A 219 -17.40 -7.33 -1.56
CA LEU A 219 -16.79 -8.36 -0.73
C LEU A 219 -17.83 -9.37 -0.21
N ARG A 220 -19.03 -8.90 0.16
CA ARG A 220 -20.12 -9.80 0.58
C ARG A 220 -20.53 -10.74 -0.54
N GLY A 221 -20.67 -10.22 -1.75
CA GLY A 221 -20.98 -11.03 -2.94
C GLY A 221 -19.96 -12.13 -3.20
N VAL A 222 -18.68 -11.81 -3.02
CA VAL A 222 -17.57 -12.74 -3.23
C VAL A 222 -17.44 -13.76 -2.09
N MET A 223 -17.42 -13.30 -0.84
CA MET A 223 -17.12 -14.12 0.34
C MET A 223 -18.37 -14.79 0.94
N GLY A 224 -19.57 -14.29 0.62
CA GLY A 224 -20.83 -14.87 1.12
C GLY A 224 -21.13 -14.62 2.60
N PHE A 225 -20.48 -13.67 3.27
CA PHE A 225 -20.69 -13.42 4.69
C PHE A 225 -22.04 -12.74 4.98
N LYS A 226 -22.64 -13.08 6.13
CA LYS A 226 -23.81 -12.38 6.67
C LYS A 226 -23.39 -11.26 7.60
N GLU A 227 -22.51 -11.56 8.54
CA GLU A 227 -21.86 -10.60 9.43
C GLU A 227 -20.48 -10.27 8.89
N ILE A 228 -20.05 -9.01 9.04
CA ILE A 228 -18.79 -8.53 8.50
C ILE A 228 -17.63 -9.22 9.24
N PRO A 229 -16.84 -10.08 8.58
CA PRO A 229 -15.77 -10.84 9.23
C PRO A 229 -14.59 -9.93 9.62
N TYR A 230 -13.75 -10.43 10.52
CA TYR A 230 -12.61 -9.66 11.07
C TYR A 230 -11.71 -9.07 9.99
N LEU A 231 -11.41 -9.81 8.92
CA LEU A 231 -10.62 -9.32 7.78
C LEU A 231 -11.22 -8.06 7.16
N VAL A 232 -12.52 -8.06 6.89
CA VAL A 232 -13.21 -6.90 6.28
C VAL A 232 -13.29 -5.74 7.27
N GLN A 233 -13.50 -6.02 8.56
CA GLN A 233 -13.42 -4.98 9.59
C GLN A 233 -12.01 -4.35 9.65
N ALA A 234 -10.94 -5.15 9.59
CA ALA A 234 -9.57 -4.65 9.53
C ALA A 234 -9.31 -3.80 8.28
N TYR A 235 -9.87 -4.18 7.13
CA TYR A 235 -9.84 -3.38 5.91
C TYR A 235 -10.51 -2.02 6.11
N LEU A 236 -11.70 -1.95 6.70
CA LEU A 236 -12.41 -0.69 6.98
C LEU A 236 -11.59 0.23 7.90
N VAL A 237 -10.92 -0.34 8.90
CA VAL A 237 -10.02 0.41 9.79
C VAL A 237 -8.80 0.94 9.04
N ASN A 238 -8.15 0.10 8.24
CA ASN A 238 -6.98 0.50 7.44
C ASN A 238 -7.30 1.66 6.49
N LYS A 239 -8.49 1.66 5.89
CA LYS A 239 -8.96 2.70 4.97
C LYS A 239 -9.16 4.08 5.60
N VAL A 240 -9.09 4.21 6.91
CA VAL A 240 -9.07 5.53 7.58
C VAL A 240 -7.79 6.29 7.28
N CYS A 241 -6.70 5.58 7.07
CA CYS A 241 -5.43 6.18 6.68
C CYS A 241 -5.45 6.79 5.26
N ASP A 242 -6.39 6.34 4.41
CA ASP A 242 -6.53 6.79 3.02
C ASP A 242 -7.60 7.89 2.85
N LEU A 243 -8.08 8.48 3.95
CA LEU A 243 -9.06 9.57 3.85
C LEU A 243 -8.41 10.80 3.19
N PRO A 244 -9.04 11.37 2.16
CA PRO A 244 -8.49 12.50 1.44
C PRO A 244 -8.30 13.74 2.32
N ASP A 245 -7.23 14.47 2.10
CA ASP A 245 -6.87 15.66 2.88
C ASP A 245 -7.83 16.84 2.62
N PHE A 246 -8.55 16.86 1.51
CA PHE A 246 -9.55 17.89 1.21
C PHE A 246 -10.83 17.79 2.03
N LEU A 247 -11.09 16.68 2.71
CA LEU A 247 -12.24 16.54 3.60
C LEU A 247 -12.08 17.41 4.84
N THR A 248 -13.16 18.11 5.22
CA THR A 248 -13.17 18.83 6.49
C THR A 248 -12.97 17.90 7.68
N PRO A 249 -12.49 18.39 8.82
CA PRO A 249 -12.38 17.58 10.04
C PRO A 249 -13.70 16.91 10.44
N GLU A 250 -14.83 17.64 10.28
CA GLU A 250 -16.18 17.15 10.55
C GLU A 250 -16.54 16.02 9.57
N GLY A 251 -16.29 16.22 8.28
CA GLY A 251 -16.54 15.20 7.25
C GLY A 251 -15.73 13.93 7.47
N ARG A 252 -14.46 14.06 7.84
CA ARG A 252 -13.62 12.90 8.22
C ARG A 252 -14.20 12.16 9.42
N LYS A 253 -14.57 12.89 10.48
CA LYS A 253 -15.21 12.33 11.67
C LYS A 253 -16.47 11.55 11.32
N GLU A 254 -17.32 12.10 10.48
CA GLU A 254 -18.58 11.48 10.05
C GLU A 254 -18.34 10.17 9.27
N ILE A 255 -17.33 10.13 8.40
CA ILE A 255 -16.92 8.89 7.71
C ILE A 255 -16.39 7.85 8.70
N VAL A 256 -15.58 8.28 9.67
CA VAL A 256 -15.05 7.38 10.70
C VAL A 256 -16.17 6.80 11.56
N GLU A 257 -17.15 7.63 11.98
CA GLU A 257 -18.33 7.19 12.72
C GLU A 257 -19.15 6.15 11.92
N HIS A 258 -19.37 6.40 10.65
CA HIS A 258 -20.05 5.47 9.76
C HIS A 258 -19.33 4.11 9.68
N ARG A 259 -18.01 4.10 9.51
CA ARG A 259 -17.24 2.87 9.48
C ARG A 259 -17.20 2.18 10.84
N ALA A 260 -17.02 2.93 11.94
CA ALA A 260 -17.00 2.40 13.29
C ALA A 260 -18.32 1.70 13.65
N ALA A 261 -19.45 2.19 13.11
CA ALA A 261 -20.76 1.53 13.28
C ALA A 261 -20.83 0.14 12.64
N CYS A 262 -20.04 -0.14 11.60
CA CYS A 262 -19.95 -1.44 10.95
C CYS A 262 -19.05 -2.43 11.70
N LEU A 263 -18.25 -1.98 12.68
CA LEU A 263 -17.31 -2.83 13.40
C LEU A 263 -18.00 -3.49 14.60
N THR A 264 -17.78 -4.80 14.73
CA THR A 264 -18.23 -5.59 15.92
C THR A 264 -17.09 -5.89 16.86
N ASN A 265 -15.85 -5.99 16.35
CA ASN A 265 -14.68 -6.30 17.15
C ASN A 265 -14.27 -5.08 18.02
N PRO A 266 -14.21 -5.22 19.38
CA PRO A 266 -13.92 -4.10 20.29
C PRO A 266 -12.53 -3.47 20.08
N TYR A 267 -11.52 -4.29 19.74
CA TYR A 267 -10.16 -3.80 19.47
C TYR A 267 -10.15 -2.91 18.23
N LEU A 268 -10.77 -3.35 17.13
CA LEU A 268 -10.85 -2.58 15.91
C LEU A 268 -11.70 -1.31 16.07
N LYS A 269 -12.75 -1.35 16.91
CA LYS A 269 -13.52 -0.14 17.30
C LYS A 269 -12.67 0.91 18.01
N GLY A 270 -11.79 0.49 18.92
CA GLY A 270 -10.83 1.40 19.54
C GLY A 270 -9.80 1.91 18.53
N LYS A 271 -9.21 0.97 17.77
CA LYS A 271 -8.13 1.28 16.84
C LYS A 271 -8.51 2.26 15.73
N ILE A 272 -9.75 2.22 15.25
CA ILE A 272 -10.22 3.17 14.21
C ILE A 272 -10.15 4.62 14.71
N TRP A 273 -10.47 4.87 15.99
CA TRP A 273 -10.41 6.20 16.58
C TRP A 273 -8.97 6.65 16.85
N ASP A 274 -8.10 5.72 17.26
CA ASP A 274 -6.68 6.02 17.42
C ASP A 274 -6.07 6.50 16.11
N LEU A 275 -6.30 5.74 15.02
CA LEU A 275 -5.84 6.10 13.69
C LEU A 275 -6.50 7.40 13.20
N ALA A 276 -7.83 7.54 13.35
CA ALA A 276 -8.52 8.76 12.99
C ALA A 276 -7.96 9.99 13.72
N SER A 277 -7.66 9.87 15.03
CA SER A 277 -7.06 10.97 15.79
C SER A 277 -5.66 11.32 15.33
N GLU A 278 -4.90 10.36 14.84
CA GLU A 278 -3.55 10.57 14.30
C GLU A 278 -3.59 11.29 12.95
N TYR A 279 -4.51 10.85 12.05
CA TYR A 279 -4.65 11.40 10.69
C TYR A 279 -5.62 12.59 10.60
N ALA A 280 -6.52 12.78 11.57
CA ALA A 280 -7.47 13.90 11.59
C ALA A 280 -6.94 15.15 12.29
N ARG A 281 -5.73 15.14 12.82
CA ARG A 281 -5.12 16.41 13.27
C ARG A 281 -4.98 17.29 12.03
N PRO A 282 -5.63 18.48 12.01
CA PRO A 282 -5.32 19.43 10.96
C PRO A 282 -3.82 19.67 11.00
N LEU A 283 -3.14 19.27 9.94
CA LEU A 283 -1.75 19.67 9.78
C LEU A 283 -1.78 21.21 9.76
N PRO A 284 -0.81 21.89 10.40
CA PRO A 284 -0.68 23.34 10.24
C PRO A 284 -0.57 23.65 8.75
N ALA A 285 -1.09 24.77 8.28
CA ALA A 285 -1.08 25.11 6.86
C ALA A 285 0.29 24.94 6.22
N THR A 286 1.35 25.20 6.99
CA THR A 286 2.73 24.89 6.65
C THR A 286 3.44 24.20 7.81
N THR A 287 4.42 23.36 7.50
CA THR A 287 5.29 22.72 8.48
C THR A 287 6.73 23.13 8.21
N LYS A 288 7.39 23.70 9.23
CA LYS A 288 8.82 24.02 9.13
C LYS A 288 9.63 22.72 9.08
N LEU A 289 10.62 22.75 8.20
CA LEU A 289 11.65 21.72 8.21
C LEU A 289 12.58 21.95 9.39
N GLU A 290 12.89 20.91 10.14
CA GLU A 290 13.77 20.97 11.31
C GLU A 290 14.77 19.80 11.33
N GLY A 291 15.88 20.00 12.04
CA GLY A 291 16.88 18.96 12.24
C GLY A 291 17.44 18.39 10.95
N LYS A 292 17.64 17.08 10.92
CA LYS A 292 18.24 16.38 9.78
C LYS A 292 17.42 16.51 8.48
N ALA A 293 16.10 16.60 8.56
CA ALA A 293 15.26 16.80 7.36
C ALA A 293 15.53 18.14 6.70
N LEU A 294 15.74 19.20 7.48
CA LEU A 294 16.15 20.50 6.96
C LEU A 294 17.56 20.43 6.33
N GLU A 295 18.52 19.79 7.01
CA GLU A 295 19.88 19.61 6.48
C GLU A 295 19.88 18.91 5.11
N ILE A 296 19.07 17.86 4.95
CA ILE A 296 18.94 17.12 3.68
C ILE A 296 18.34 17.99 2.57
N LEU A 297 17.28 18.74 2.87
CA LEU A 297 16.58 19.56 1.87
C LEU A 297 17.15 20.98 1.71
N GLN A 298 18.07 21.40 2.58
CA GLN A 298 18.66 22.75 2.52
C GLN A 298 19.25 23.11 1.15
N PRO A 299 19.96 22.20 0.45
CA PRO A 299 20.46 22.48 -0.89
C PRO A 299 19.34 22.80 -1.90
N ILE A 300 18.17 22.18 -1.77
CA ILE A 300 17.00 22.43 -2.62
C ILE A 300 16.37 23.77 -2.23
N VAL A 301 16.15 24.00 -0.94
CA VAL A 301 15.58 25.24 -0.41
C VAL A 301 16.43 26.45 -0.81
N ASP A 302 17.74 26.39 -0.66
CA ASP A 302 18.66 27.48 -1.03
C ASP A 302 18.69 27.74 -2.53
N LYS A 303 18.72 26.66 -3.31
CA LYS A 303 18.78 26.75 -4.78
C LYS A 303 17.53 27.41 -5.39
N TYR A 304 16.36 27.13 -4.81
CA TYR A 304 15.08 27.58 -5.36
C TYR A 304 14.36 28.58 -4.44
N LYS A 305 15.12 29.29 -3.61
CA LYS A 305 14.59 30.28 -2.67
C LYS A 305 13.64 31.29 -3.35
N GLY A 306 12.49 31.51 -2.74
CA GLY A 306 11.47 32.45 -3.25
C GLY A 306 10.54 31.85 -4.30
N LYS A 307 10.65 30.55 -4.58
CA LYS A 307 9.74 29.81 -5.45
C LYS A 307 8.98 28.75 -4.66
N TYR A 308 7.81 28.37 -5.15
CA TYR A 308 7.22 27.10 -4.79
C TYR A 308 8.05 25.97 -5.39
N VAL A 309 8.30 24.91 -4.63
CA VAL A 309 9.04 23.74 -5.10
C VAL A 309 8.14 22.52 -5.03
N GLN A 310 7.75 22.01 -6.18
CA GLN A 310 7.03 20.75 -6.31
C GLN A 310 8.03 19.61 -6.41
N MET A 311 8.17 18.84 -5.35
CA MET A 311 9.07 17.69 -5.30
C MET A 311 8.32 16.41 -5.64
N GLU A 312 8.80 15.69 -6.64
CA GLU A 312 8.26 14.42 -7.09
C GLU A 312 9.22 13.30 -6.68
N TRP A 313 8.73 12.34 -5.90
CA TRP A 313 9.52 11.19 -5.50
C TRP A 313 9.50 10.14 -6.60
N MET A 314 10.64 9.88 -7.22
CA MET A 314 10.73 9.12 -8.46
C MET A 314 11.35 7.74 -8.29
N LYS A 315 10.97 6.85 -9.18
CA LYS A 315 11.57 5.52 -9.33
C LYS A 315 11.74 5.23 -10.82
N PRO A 316 12.95 4.84 -11.29
CA PRO A 316 13.15 4.35 -12.65
C PRO A 316 12.31 3.10 -12.94
N GLY A 317 12.13 2.76 -14.21
CA GLY A 317 11.33 1.64 -14.67
C GLY A 317 9.92 2.03 -15.10
N ASN A 318 8.98 1.10 -15.16
CA ASN A 318 7.64 1.32 -15.71
C ASN A 318 6.90 2.50 -15.07
N SER A 319 6.94 2.62 -13.75
CA SER A 319 6.31 3.75 -13.05
C SER A 319 6.96 5.10 -13.38
N GLY A 320 8.28 5.13 -13.59
CA GLY A 320 8.98 6.32 -14.04
C GLY A 320 8.64 6.66 -15.48
N PHE A 321 8.53 5.68 -16.36
CA PHE A 321 8.07 5.90 -17.74
C PHE A 321 6.63 6.40 -17.81
N ASP A 322 5.73 5.84 -16.99
CA ASP A 322 4.35 6.32 -16.90
C ASP A 322 4.29 7.77 -16.43
N PHE A 323 5.12 8.15 -15.46
CA PHE A 323 5.26 9.53 -15.03
C PHE A 323 5.75 10.44 -16.16
N VAL A 324 6.82 10.06 -16.86
CA VAL A 324 7.37 10.82 -18.00
C VAL A 324 6.31 10.99 -19.08
N ASN A 325 5.65 9.91 -19.49
CA ASN A 325 4.66 9.94 -20.56
C ASN A 325 3.40 10.73 -20.20
N ASN A 326 2.94 10.64 -18.97
CA ASN A 326 1.67 11.26 -18.55
C ASN A 326 1.88 12.67 -18.00
N ARG A 327 2.84 12.88 -17.09
CA ARG A 327 3.03 14.16 -16.43
C ARG A 327 4.06 15.06 -17.12
N MET A 328 5.26 14.53 -17.43
CA MET A 328 6.32 15.33 -18.05
C MET A 328 5.92 15.83 -19.43
N VAL A 329 5.25 15.01 -20.22
CA VAL A 329 4.86 15.39 -21.60
C VAL A 329 3.61 16.29 -21.61
N ASN A 330 2.60 15.97 -20.78
CA ASN A 330 1.29 16.63 -20.87
C ASN A 330 1.09 17.77 -19.87
N LEU A 331 1.63 17.67 -18.67
CA LEU A 331 1.36 18.60 -17.58
C LEU A 331 2.48 19.60 -17.33
N ILE A 332 3.69 19.09 -17.16
CA ILE A 332 4.84 19.90 -16.74
C ILE A 332 5.19 21.00 -17.75
N PRO A 333 5.07 20.83 -19.09
CA PRO A 333 5.36 21.89 -20.04
C PRO A 333 4.61 23.20 -19.80
N ASP A 334 3.37 23.12 -19.29
CA ASP A 334 2.56 24.29 -18.99
C ASP A 334 3.13 25.14 -17.82
N PHE A 335 3.90 24.51 -16.94
CA PHE A 335 4.39 25.11 -15.71
C PHE A 335 5.93 25.13 -15.61
N TRP A 336 6.62 24.40 -16.49
CA TRP A 336 8.07 24.21 -16.39
C TRP A 336 8.87 25.52 -16.30
N ASN A 337 8.47 26.52 -17.07
CA ASN A 337 9.12 27.82 -17.11
C ASN A 337 8.40 28.86 -16.22
N HIS A 338 7.51 28.46 -15.34
CA HIS A 338 6.83 29.41 -14.48
C HIS A 338 7.82 30.05 -13.50
N LYS A 339 7.83 31.39 -13.44
CA LYS A 339 8.82 32.14 -12.64
C LYS A 339 8.80 31.79 -11.14
N ASP A 340 7.63 31.42 -10.61
CA ASP A 340 7.36 31.20 -9.19
C ASP A 340 7.24 29.72 -8.80
N LEU A 341 7.46 28.79 -9.73
CA LEU A 341 7.38 27.36 -9.50
C LEU A 341 8.61 26.63 -10.01
N GLN A 342 9.06 25.64 -9.27
CA GLN A 342 10.13 24.73 -9.68
C GLN A 342 9.70 23.28 -9.42
N PHE A 343 9.87 22.41 -10.42
CA PHE A 343 9.80 20.97 -10.23
C PHE A 343 11.16 20.42 -9.84
N VAL A 344 11.15 19.50 -8.87
CA VAL A 344 12.35 18.80 -8.39
C VAL A 344 12.03 17.30 -8.32
N PHE A 345 12.97 16.47 -8.74
CA PHE A 345 12.83 15.02 -8.79
C PHE A 345 13.76 14.38 -7.78
N LEU A 346 13.18 13.70 -6.79
CA LEU A 346 13.91 12.99 -5.75
C LEU A 346 13.98 11.50 -6.07
N PHE A 347 15.18 10.98 -6.07
CA PHE A 347 15.46 9.55 -6.21
C PHE A 347 16.14 9.04 -4.95
N SER A 348 15.98 7.78 -4.63
CA SER A 348 16.58 7.25 -3.41
C SER A 348 17.13 5.84 -3.58
N ALA A 349 18.15 5.54 -2.78
CA ALA A 349 18.74 4.22 -2.67
C ALA A 349 17.75 3.11 -2.28
N ASN A 350 16.56 3.49 -1.75
CA ASN A 350 15.48 2.56 -1.45
C ASN A 350 14.72 2.07 -2.67
N THR A 351 14.79 2.81 -3.78
CA THR A 351 13.96 2.56 -4.97
C THR A 351 14.74 2.18 -6.21
N CYS A 352 16.03 2.53 -6.28
CA CYS A 352 16.90 2.22 -7.42
C CYS A 352 18.38 2.29 -7.03
N THR A 353 19.25 1.77 -7.88
CA THR A 353 20.69 1.98 -7.78
C THR A 353 21.07 3.36 -8.30
N LYS A 354 22.28 3.83 -7.95
CA LYS A 354 22.77 5.11 -8.43
C LYS A 354 22.99 5.11 -9.95
N GLU A 355 23.41 3.99 -10.50
CA GLU A 355 23.58 3.79 -11.94
C GLU A 355 22.25 3.89 -12.69
N GLU A 356 21.19 3.26 -12.16
CA GLU A 356 19.84 3.39 -12.75
C GLU A 356 19.32 4.81 -12.68
N PHE A 357 19.55 5.51 -11.56
CA PHE A 357 19.25 6.94 -11.45
C PHE A 357 19.95 7.78 -12.52
N GLU A 358 21.29 7.66 -12.64
CA GLU A 358 22.09 8.44 -13.59
C GLU A 358 21.67 8.18 -15.05
N GLN A 359 21.38 6.91 -15.38
CA GLN A 359 20.89 6.55 -16.72
C GLN A 359 19.50 7.13 -17.00
N PHE A 360 18.59 7.06 -16.03
CA PHE A 360 17.23 7.56 -16.18
C PHE A 360 17.20 9.09 -16.30
N VAL A 361 17.92 9.80 -15.43
CA VAL A 361 18.03 11.26 -15.47
C VAL A 361 18.61 11.72 -16.81
N LYS A 362 19.72 11.15 -17.24
CA LYS A 362 20.34 11.51 -18.52
C LYS A 362 19.42 11.32 -19.72
N ALA A 363 18.51 10.33 -19.64
CA ALA A 363 17.61 10.02 -20.75
C ALA A 363 16.34 10.90 -20.77
N TYR A 364 15.82 11.31 -19.61
CA TYR A 364 14.44 11.80 -19.52
C TYR A 364 14.25 13.08 -18.72
N LEU A 365 15.20 13.48 -17.84
CA LEU A 365 14.99 14.58 -16.91
C LEU A 365 16.11 15.62 -16.97
N PRO A 366 15.82 16.89 -16.59
CA PRO A 366 16.87 17.90 -16.44
C PRO A 366 17.71 17.59 -15.21
N GLU A 367 18.99 17.35 -15.42
CA GLU A 367 19.95 16.91 -14.38
C GLU A 367 19.98 17.87 -13.19
N GLU A 368 19.88 19.18 -13.44
CA GLU A 368 19.91 20.23 -12.42
C GLU A 368 18.70 20.22 -11.46
N ALA A 369 17.61 19.55 -11.83
CA ALA A 369 16.41 19.41 -11.01
C ALA A 369 16.32 18.04 -10.31
N CYS A 370 17.30 17.17 -10.49
CA CYS A 370 17.31 15.82 -9.94
C CYS A 370 18.24 15.70 -8.76
N PHE A 371 17.79 15.04 -7.70
CA PHE A 371 18.55 14.85 -6.47
C PHE A 371 18.51 13.39 -6.06
N TRP A 372 19.67 12.88 -5.67
CA TRP A 372 19.85 11.55 -5.14
C TRP A 372 19.91 11.60 -3.62
N LEU A 373 19.11 10.75 -2.98
CA LEU A 373 19.08 10.55 -1.54
C LEU A 373 19.64 9.18 -1.22
N ASP A 374 20.52 9.09 -0.24
CA ASP A 374 20.92 7.81 0.28
C ASP A 374 19.81 7.14 1.11
N PHE A 375 20.07 5.95 1.65
CA PHE A 375 19.08 5.21 2.41
C PHE A 375 18.66 5.92 3.70
N GLU A 376 19.62 6.51 4.44
CA GLU A 376 19.36 7.21 5.69
C GLU A 376 18.58 8.50 5.43
N GLU A 377 19.02 9.31 4.47
CA GLU A 377 18.36 10.55 4.06
C GLU A 377 16.91 10.31 3.63
N SER A 378 16.70 9.32 2.78
CA SER A 378 15.38 8.94 2.32
C SER A 378 14.47 8.50 3.48
N SER A 379 15.00 7.69 4.40
CA SER A 379 14.24 7.20 5.56
C SER A 379 13.87 8.33 6.51
N ILE A 380 14.76 9.30 6.74
CA ILE A 380 14.51 10.49 7.56
C ILE A 380 13.39 11.33 6.95
N LEU A 381 13.49 11.63 5.65
CA LEU A 381 12.45 12.43 4.97
C LEU A 381 11.10 11.72 4.96
N ARG A 382 11.07 10.41 4.70
CA ARG A 382 9.83 9.61 4.74
C ARG A 382 9.18 9.65 6.11
N ALA A 383 9.96 9.50 7.18
CA ALA A 383 9.45 9.61 8.54
C ALA A 383 8.92 11.02 8.86
N GLN A 384 9.67 12.06 8.49
CA GLN A 384 9.27 13.46 8.70
C GLN A 384 7.95 13.80 8.01
N PHE A 385 7.79 13.37 6.76
CA PHE A 385 6.61 13.69 5.96
C PHE A 385 5.51 12.64 6.08
N ARG A 386 5.68 11.62 6.92
CA ARG A 386 4.75 10.48 7.05
C ARG A 386 4.36 9.87 5.70
N LEU A 387 5.37 9.76 4.83
CA LEU A 387 5.15 9.20 3.50
C LEU A 387 4.94 7.69 3.59
N PRO A 388 3.87 7.17 2.98
CA PRO A 388 3.74 5.73 2.75
C PRO A 388 4.82 5.23 1.78
N ASP A 389 4.94 3.91 1.62
CA ASP A 389 5.97 3.27 0.79
C ASP A 389 5.83 3.51 -0.73
N TYR A 390 4.86 4.28 -1.17
CA TYR A 390 4.66 4.65 -2.56
C TYR A 390 5.02 6.12 -2.82
N ILE A 391 5.21 6.42 -4.09
CA ILE A 391 5.57 7.76 -4.59
C ILE A 391 4.54 8.79 -4.12
N LYS A 392 5.00 9.82 -3.45
CA LYS A 392 4.18 10.95 -3.04
C LYS A 392 4.88 12.27 -3.36
N ASP A 393 4.05 13.23 -3.71
CA ASP A 393 4.51 14.58 -4.02
C ASP A 393 4.57 15.41 -2.73
N ILE A 394 5.54 16.31 -2.65
CA ILE A 394 5.72 17.26 -1.57
C ILE A 394 5.87 18.64 -2.18
N THR A 395 5.14 19.61 -1.65
CA THR A 395 5.28 21.00 -2.09
C THR A 395 5.88 21.86 -0.97
N LEU A 396 6.93 22.61 -1.29
CA LEU A 396 7.46 23.66 -0.42
C LEU A 396 6.90 25.02 -0.85
N ASN A 397 6.60 25.87 0.13
CA ASN A 397 6.28 27.27 -0.13
C ASN A 397 7.56 28.08 -0.43
N ARG A 398 7.41 29.38 -0.66
CA ARG A 398 8.52 30.30 -0.99
C ARG A 398 9.55 30.46 0.12
N GLU A 399 9.14 30.21 1.35
CA GLU A 399 9.97 30.22 2.56
C GLU A 399 10.68 28.89 2.81
N GLY A 400 10.40 27.86 2.00
CA GLY A 400 10.96 26.51 2.15
C GLY A 400 10.24 25.66 3.20
N GLU A 401 9.03 26.05 3.62
CA GLU A 401 8.19 25.25 4.53
C GLU A 401 7.33 24.28 3.72
N VAL A 402 7.07 23.11 4.27
CA VAL A 402 6.24 22.08 3.64
C VAL A 402 4.77 22.47 3.72
N LEU A 403 4.09 22.51 2.58
CA LEU A 403 2.64 22.67 2.54
C LEU A 403 1.99 21.38 3.05
N SER A 404 1.07 21.48 4.01
CA SER A 404 0.38 20.34 4.59
C SER A 404 -0.72 19.79 3.71
N THR A 405 -1.21 20.58 2.77
CA THR A 405 -2.14 20.09 1.75
C THR A 405 -1.32 19.69 0.52
N PRO A 406 -1.06 18.42 0.31
CA PRO A 406 -0.42 17.98 -0.91
C PRO A 406 -1.29 18.40 -2.09
N LEU A 407 -0.67 18.87 -3.16
CA LEU A 407 -1.38 19.12 -4.41
C LEU A 407 -2.02 17.80 -4.82
N TYR A 408 -3.31 17.84 -5.16
CA TYR A 408 -4.04 16.63 -5.49
C TYR A 408 -3.52 16.03 -6.79
N THR A 409 -2.89 14.87 -6.69
CA THR A 409 -2.15 14.23 -7.78
C THR A 409 -2.86 13.04 -8.40
N ALA A 410 -4.08 12.69 -7.94
CA ALA A 410 -4.80 11.50 -8.40
C ALA A 410 -5.17 11.55 -9.89
N ASN A 411 -5.38 12.75 -10.45
CA ASN A 411 -5.49 12.92 -11.89
C ASN A 411 -4.86 14.25 -12.35
N GLU A 412 -4.46 14.26 -13.60
CA GLU A 412 -3.78 15.38 -14.23
C GLU A 412 -4.58 16.69 -14.19
N THR A 413 -5.88 16.62 -14.41
CA THR A 413 -6.76 17.82 -14.43
C THR A 413 -6.83 18.48 -13.05
N GLN A 414 -6.97 17.70 -12.01
CA GLN A 414 -7.04 18.21 -10.62
C GLN A 414 -5.68 18.74 -10.17
N PHE A 415 -4.59 18.06 -10.50
CA PHE A 415 -3.25 18.53 -10.21
C PHE A 415 -2.95 19.87 -10.89
N ARG A 416 -3.30 20.00 -12.19
CA ARG A 416 -3.20 21.23 -12.96
C ARG A 416 -4.00 22.39 -12.34
N ARG A 417 -5.21 22.08 -11.87
CA ARG A 417 -6.05 23.04 -11.15
C ARG A 417 -5.41 23.47 -9.82
N SER A 418 -4.95 22.52 -9.02
CA SER A 418 -4.28 22.80 -7.72
C SER A 418 -3.03 23.65 -7.88
N LEU A 419 -2.22 23.41 -8.93
CA LEU A 419 -1.05 24.24 -9.24
C LEU A 419 -1.46 25.69 -9.62
N ARG A 420 -2.49 25.85 -10.44
CA ARG A 420 -3.00 27.17 -10.79
C ARG A 420 -3.50 27.93 -9.56
N GLU A 421 -4.35 27.29 -8.76
CA GLU A 421 -4.87 27.89 -7.54
C GLU A 421 -3.75 28.28 -6.54
N LEU A 422 -2.67 27.49 -6.49
CA LEU A 422 -1.52 27.80 -5.66
C LEU A 422 -0.80 29.06 -6.16
N LEU A 423 -0.66 29.20 -7.48
CA LEU A 423 0.09 30.31 -8.10
C LEU A 423 -0.73 31.60 -8.18
N GLU A 424 -2.07 31.51 -8.29
CA GLU A 424 -3.00 32.65 -8.40
C GLU A 424 -3.39 33.26 -7.05
N LYS A 425 -3.25 32.56 -5.94
CA LYS A 425 -3.64 33.06 -4.62
C LYS A 425 -2.87 34.26 -4.10
N GLU A 426 -1.83 34.67 -4.77
CA GLU A 426 -0.92 35.74 -4.32
C GLU A 426 -0.81 36.93 -5.33
N GLU A 427 -1.61 36.96 -6.39
CA GLU A 427 -1.81 38.19 -7.20
C GLU A 427 -2.95 39.05 -6.61
#